data_4bd0033fcba5afe548c2fab5858b534a
#
_entry.id   4bd0033fcba5afe548c2fab5858b534a
#
_cell.length_a   1.000
_cell.length_b   1.000
_cell.length_c   1.000
_cell.angle_alpha   90.00
_cell.angle_beta   90.00
_cell.angle_gamma   90.00
#
_symmetry.space_group_name_H-M   'P 1'
#
loop_
_entity.id
_entity.type
_entity.pdbx_description
1 polymer ?
#
loop_
_entity_poly.entity_id
_entity_poly.type
_entity_poly.pdbx_seq_one_letter_code
_entity_poly.pdbx_strand_id
1 'polypeptide(L)'
;MAFVSISSFLNYIFPLNTFILYNFAQKERTMIMKTRLSVTLVHLLFAVSAVMAQEQYNNPVINESLPDPTVIKADDGYFYLYATENIRNVPIYRSGNLVDWRRVGTAFTDRTRPQMVPRGNIWAPDINLINGKYVMYYSKSTWGGEWECGIGVATADRPSGPFTDVGKLFISSEIGVQNSIDPFYIEEDDGSKYLFWGSFRGIYGIQLSEDGLSIKPGAQKVQIAGTLTEGTYIYKHDGYYYLFGSAGTCCEGLNSTYRVMVARSENLMGPYVNKSGRPALENNFMLVMQKSNKVVGPGHNSEIVQDDAGQYWMLYHGFDAADPDGGRKVYLDQILWDKDGWPIVRNRVPSTTANAPVFNKETGIRDAKTDTDDTKAISTYTLGGLPLGYHTQPQIVIEQFDGGQSRKIVKK
;
A
#
# COMPACT_ATOMS: atom_id res chain seq x y z
N MET A 1 38.84 -79.89 -61.15
CA MET A 1 37.69 -79.03 -61.47
C MET A 1 36.87 -78.82 -60.20
N ALA A 2 36.99 -77.74 -59.57
CA ALA A 2 36.22 -77.46 -58.36
C ALA A 2 35.29 -76.23 -58.63
N PHE A 3 33.99 -76.52 -58.72
CA PHE A 3 32.95 -75.45 -58.67
C PHE A 3 32.74 -75.03 -57.22
N VAL A 4 33.29 -73.90 -56.84
CA VAL A 4 32.91 -73.25 -55.55
C VAL A 4 31.66 -72.49 -55.85
N SER A 5 30.58 -72.83 -55.09
CA SER A 5 29.26 -72.25 -55.23
C SER A 5 29.23 -70.81 -54.77
N ILE A 6 28.80 -69.93 -55.65
CA ILE A 6 28.58 -68.45 -55.37
C ILE A 6 27.55 -68.18 -54.23
N SER A 7 26.75 -69.21 -53.87
CA SER A 7 25.74 -69.11 -52.83
C SER A 7 26.30 -68.94 -51.38
N SER A 8 27.52 -69.42 -51.12
CA SER A 8 28.17 -69.34 -49.83
C SER A 8 28.76 -67.92 -49.53
N PHE A 9 29.00 -67.13 -50.56
CA PHE A 9 29.58 -65.78 -50.40
C PHE A 9 28.53 -64.75 -50.12
N LEU A 10 27.30 -64.92 -50.59
CA LEU A 10 26.18 -63.99 -50.34
C LEU A 10 25.64 -64.11 -48.93
N ASN A 11 25.72 -65.23 -48.26
CA ASN A 11 25.26 -65.44 -46.91
C ASN A 11 26.11 -64.76 -45.83
N TYR A 12 27.34 -64.36 -46.12
CA TYR A 12 28.24 -63.67 -45.21
C TYR A 12 28.17 -62.12 -45.32
N ILE A 13 27.75 -61.62 -46.49
CA ILE A 13 27.69 -60.16 -46.72
C ILE A 13 26.40 -59.57 -46.21
N PHE A 14 25.27 -60.27 -46.24
CA PHE A 14 23.95 -59.76 -45.77
C PHE A 14 23.89 -59.53 -44.31
N PRO A 15 24.35 -60.37 -43.36
CA PRO A 15 24.29 -60.04 -41.91
C PRO A 15 25.25 -58.94 -41.53
N LEU A 16 26.40 -58.77 -42.24
CA LEU A 16 27.35 -57.70 -41.93
C LEU A 16 26.79 -56.33 -42.30
N ASN A 17 26.10 -56.15 -43.39
CA ASN A 17 25.47 -54.95 -43.83
C ASN A 17 24.30 -54.59 -42.90
N THR A 18 23.49 -55.52 -42.44
CA THR A 18 22.36 -55.29 -41.52
C THR A 18 22.87 -54.89 -40.17
N PHE A 19 23.97 -55.46 -39.68
CA PHE A 19 24.58 -55.10 -38.41
C PHE A 19 25.20 -53.67 -38.42
N ILE A 20 25.86 -53.34 -39.56
CA ILE A 20 26.42 -51.98 -39.75
C ILE A 20 25.31 -50.93 -39.82
N LEU A 21 24.22 -51.17 -40.55
CA LEU A 21 23.10 -50.29 -40.67
C LEU A 21 22.33 -50.13 -39.32
N TYR A 22 22.17 -51.21 -38.54
CA TYR A 22 21.58 -51.19 -37.22
C TYR A 22 22.40 -50.34 -36.25
N ASN A 23 23.71 -50.48 -36.21
CA ASN A 23 24.61 -49.71 -35.38
C ASN A 23 24.64 -48.22 -35.77
N PHE A 24 24.56 -47.92 -37.09
CA PHE A 24 24.47 -46.56 -37.59
C PHE A 24 23.14 -45.87 -37.12
N ALA A 25 22.02 -46.56 -37.26
CA ALA A 25 20.71 -46.10 -36.82
C ALA A 25 20.64 -45.90 -35.30
N GLN A 26 21.27 -46.76 -34.50
CA GLN A 26 21.39 -46.62 -33.05
C GLN A 26 22.26 -45.41 -32.68
N LYS A 27 23.35 -45.16 -33.38
CA LYS A 27 24.25 -44.04 -33.16
C LYS A 27 23.55 -42.69 -33.49
N GLU A 28 22.78 -42.62 -34.57
CA GLU A 28 21.97 -41.46 -34.93
C GLU A 28 20.86 -41.22 -33.92
N ARG A 29 20.11 -42.24 -33.48
CA ARG A 29 19.09 -42.11 -32.44
C ARG A 29 19.67 -41.57 -31.12
N THR A 30 20.84 -42.07 -30.72
CA THR A 30 21.52 -41.62 -29.50
C THR A 30 22.00 -40.18 -29.63
N MET A 31 22.49 -39.78 -30.81
CA MET A 31 22.90 -38.39 -31.07
C MET A 31 21.73 -37.44 -31.09
N ILE A 32 20.61 -37.79 -31.75
CA ILE A 32 19.37 -36.99 -31.76
C ILE A 32 18.78 -36.83 -30.34
N MET A 33 18.81 -37.93 -29.56
CA MET A 33 18.31 -37.91 -28.19
C MET A 33 19.17 -37.03 -27.27
N LYS A 34 20.51 -37.09 -27.40
CA LYS A 34 21.45 -36.20 -26.68
C LYS A 34 21.26 -34.75 -27.08
N THR A 35 21.07 -34.45 -28.37
CA THR A 35 20.83 -33.09 -28.86
C THR A 35 19.49 -32.55 -28.34
N ARG A 36 18.41 -33.36 -28.38
CA ARG A 36 17.10 -32.96 -27.82
C ARG A 36 17.18 -32.73 -26.32
N LEU A 37 17.85 -33.58 -25.56
CA LEU A 37 18.05 -33.44 -24.14
C LEU A 37 18.84 -32.17 -23.81
N SER A 38 19.90 -31.88 -24.56
CA SER A 38 20.69 -30.63 -24.40
C SER A 38 19.88 -29.37 -24.71
N VAL A 39 19.09 -29.42 -25.80
CA VAL A 39 18.21 -28.29 -26.17
C VAL A 39 17.12 -28.07 -25.12
N THR A 40 16.51 -29.17 -24.60
CA THR A 40 15.51 -29.08 -23.53
C THR A 40 16.12 -28.54 -22.22
N LEU A 41 17.33 -28.97 -21.86
CA LEU A 41 18.05 -28.51 -20.68
C LEU A 41 18.41 -27.01 -20.79
N VAL A 42 18.84 -26.56 -21.96
CA VAL A 42 19.13 -25.15 -22.25
C VAL A 42 17.84 -24.31 -22.17
N HIS A 43 16.73 -24.80 -22.73
CA HIS A 43 15.45 -24.11 -22.59
C HIS A 43 14.93 -24.08 -21.13
N LEU A 44 15.14 -25.15 -20.36
CA LEU A 44 14.81 -25.16 -18.92
C LEU A 44 15.71 -24.20 -18.14
N LEU A 45 16.99 -24.11 -18.45
CA LEU A 45 17.94 -23.17 -17.85
C LEU A 45 17.61 -21.72 -18.23
N PHE A 46 17.17 -21.44 -19.44
CA PHE A 46 16.67 -20.12 -19.85
C PHE A 46 15.32 -19.79 -19.23
N ALA A 47 14.43 -20.76 -19.02
CA ALA A 47 13.16 -20.56 -18.31
C ALA A 47 13.36 -20.30 -16.80
N VAL A 48 14.39 -20.88 -16.19
CA VAL A 48 14.74 -20.65 -14.77
C VAL A 48 15.51 -19.34 -14.57
N SER A 49 16.22 -18.83 -15.57
CA SER A 49 16.93 -17.55 -15.49
C SER A 49 16.06 -16.32 -15.81
N ALA A 50 14.81 -16.50 -16.22
CA ALA A 50 13.79 -15.46 -16.26
C ALA A 50 13.07 -15.31 -14.90
N VAL A 51 13.73 -15.58 -13.77
CA VAL A 51 13.39 -14.93 -12.53
C VAL A 51 13.69 -13.45 -12.77
N MET A 52 12.68 -12.71 -13.19
CA MET A 52 12.75 -11.24 -13.29
C MET A 52 13.32 -10.77 -11.96
N ALA A 53 14.51 -10.17 -11.99
CA ALA A 53 15.05 -9.54 -10.79
C ALA A 53 13.97 -8.56 -10.31
N GLN A 54 13.41 -8.79 -9.13
CA GLN A 54 12.41 -7.90 -8.57
C GLN A 54 13.02 -6.50 -8.55
N GLU A 55 12.30 -5.52 -9.09
CA GLU A 55 12.74 -4.14 -9.13
C GLU A 55 13.07 -3.68 -7.71
N GLN A 56 14.19 -2.97 -7.55
CA GLN A 56 14.61 -2.44 -6.25
C GLN A 56 14.27 -0.95 -6.15
N TYR A 57 14.00 -0.49 -4.95
CA TYR A 57 13.81 0.92 -4.64
C TYR A 57 14.76 1.36 -3.53
N ASN A 58 14.95 2.67 -3.43
CA ASN A 58 15.71 3.32 -2.36
C ASN A 58 14.78 4.12 -1.45
N ASN A 59 15.02 4.03 -0.16
CA ASN A 59 14.41 4.90 0.84
C ASN A 59 15.26 6.17 1.07
N PRO A 60 14.63 7.32 1.37
CA PRO A 60 13.17 7.55 1.46
C PRO A 60 12.49 7.54 0.09
N VAL A 61 11.24 7.03 0.02
CA VAL A 61 10.44 7.04 -1.22
C VAL A 61 9.87 8.44 -1.53
N ILE A 62 9.77 9.32 -0.54
CA ILE A 62 9.52 10.75 -0.73
C ILE A 62 10.55 11.53 0.10
N ASN A 63 11.37 12.32 -0.60
CA ASN A 63 12.46 13.09 -0.01
C ASN A 63 12.04 14.51 0.39
N GLU A 64 10.79 14.68 0.84
CA GLU A 64 10.23 15.91 1.39
C GLU A 64 9.71 15.65 2.80
N SER A 65 9.58 16.69 3.62
CA SER A 65 9.05 16.56 4.97
C SER A 65 7.54 16.35 4.94
N LEU A 66 7.12 15.10 5.08
CA LEU A 66 5.74 14.63 5.06
C LEU A 66 5.49 13.70 6.27
N PRO A 67 5.40 14.26 7.48
CA PRO A 67 5.14 13.45 8.66
C PRO A 67 3.73 12.87 8.69
N ASP A 68 3.56 11.79 9.43
CA ASP A 68 2.29 11.17 9.77
C ASP A 68 1.48 10.80 8.50
N PRO A 69 2.06 9.96 7.61
CA PRO A 69 1.43 9.62 6.34
C PRO A 69 0.24 8.68 6.53
N THR A 70 -0.84 8.91 5.77
CA THR A 70 -1.94 7.99 5.52
C THR A 70 -2.04 7.71 4.03
N VAL A 71 -2.47 6.53 3.62
CA VAL A 71 -2.53 6.12 2.21
C VAL A 71 -3.80 5.35 1.89
N ILE A 72 -4.40 5.64 0.74
CA ILE A 72 -5.54 4.89 0.22
C ILE A 72 -5.30 4.49 -1.23
N LYS A 73 -5.69 3.27 -1.60
CA LYS A 73 -5.80 2.87 -3.00
C LYS A 73 -7.17 3.29 -3.52
N ALA A 74 -7.20 4.18 -4.51
CA ALA A 74 -8.43 4.71 -5.08
C ALA A 74 -8.92 3.87 -6.26
N ASP A 75 -10.18 4.09 -6.67
CA ASP A 75 -10.83 3.38 -7.78
C ASP A 75 -10.16 3.60 -9.14
N ASP A 76 -9.36 4.68 -9.27
CA ASP A 76 -8.57 4.93 -10.48
C ASP A 76 -7.29 4.07 -10.56
N GLY A 77 -7.08 3.18 -9.58
CA GLY A 77 -5.95 2.25 -9.49
C GLY A 77 -4.69 2.85 -8.89
N TYR A 78 -4.70 4.14 -8.54
CA TYR A 78 -3.56 4.81 -7.92
C TYR A 78 -3.67 4.84 -6.39
N PHE A 79 -2.53 4.92 -5.74
CA PHE A 79 -2.40 5.24 -4.32
C PHE A 79 -2.35 6.75 -4.14
N TYR A 80 -3.05 7.23 -3.13
CA TYR A 80 -3.02 8.63 -2.71
C TYR A 80 -2.55 8.70 -1.26
N LEU A 81 -1.50 9.50 -1.03
CA LEU A 81 -0.91 9.74 0.28
C LEU A 81 -1.20 11.17 0.71
N TYR A 82 -1.55 11.31 1.98
CA TYR A 82 -1.75 12.58 2.67
C TYR A 82 -0.86 12.59 3.90
N ALA A 83 -0.49 13.78 4.39
CA ALA A 83 0.40 13.91 5.54
C ALA A 83 0.10 15.18 6.34
N THR A 84 0.61 15.24 7.54
CA THR A 84 0.65 16.45 8.37
C THR A 84 1.17 17.65 7.56
N GLU A 85 0.56 18.81 7.75
CA GLU A 85 0.82 20.02 6.97
C GLU A 85 2.16 20.71 7.30
N ASN A 86 3.26 20.04 7.16
CA ASN A 86 4.54 20.73 6.97
C ASN A 86 4.54 21.46 5.61
N ILE A 87 3.84 20.88 4.63
CA ILE A 87 3.37 21.60 3.44
C ILE A 87 1.93 22.00 3.72
N ARG A 88 1.67 23.32 3.75
CA ARG A 88 0.39 23.91 4.15
C ARG A 88 -0.81 23.30 3.42
N ASN A 89 -1.92 23.14 4.13
CA ASN A 89 -3.22 22.65 3.64
C ASN A 89 -3.29 21.14 3.32
N VAL A 90 -2.47 20.32 3.98
CA VAL A 90 -2.42 18.86 3.81
C VAL A 90 -2.05 18.44 2.38
N PRO A 91 -0.78 18.18 2.12
CA PRO A 91 -0.29 17.80 0.79
C PRO A 91 -0.87 16.46 0.35
N ILE A 92 -1.11 16.32 -0.96
CA ILE A 92 -1.57 15.09 -1.60
C ILE A 92 -0.55 14.63 -2.62
N TYR A 93 -0.10 13.39 -2.48
CA TYR A 93 0.80 12.71 -3.42
C TYR A 93 0.09 11.52 -4.05
N ARG A 94 0.50 11.14 -5.26
CA ARG A 94 -0.05 9.99 -5.98
C ARG A 94 1.05 9.08 -6.49
N SER A 95 0.85 7.77 -6.37
CA SER A 95 1.76 6.73 -6.88
C SER A 95 0.98 5.58 -7.53
N GLY A 96 1.58 4.88 -8.50
CA GLY A 96 1.06 3.63 -9.03
C GLY A 96 1.62 2.38 -8.35
N ASN A 97 2.66 2.53 -7.48
CA ASN A 97 3.44 1.40 -6.98
C ASN A 97 3.99 1.57 -5.55
N LEU A 98 3.56 2.59 -4.80
CA LEU A 98 4.06 2.99 -3.47
C LEU A 98 5.51 3.50 -3.44
N VAL A 99 6.23 3.49 -4.55
CA VAL A 99 7.64 3.90 -4.66
C VAL A 99 7.78 5.25 -5.36
N ASP A 100 7.17 5.37 -6.54
CA ASP A 100 7.27 6.56 -7.38
C ASP A 100 6.11 7.51 -7.09
N TRP A 101 6.37 8.52 -6.30
CA TRP A 101 5.39 9.49 -5.84
C TRP A 101 5.49 10.81 -6.57
N ARG A 102 4.35 11.42 -6.87
CA ARG A 102 4.28 12.79 -7.37
C ARG A 102 3.23 13.60 -6.62
N ARG A 103 3.55 14.81 -6.25
CA ARG A 103 2.60 15.76 -5.67
C ARG A 103 1.51 16.09 -6.69
N VAL A 104 0.25 16.06 -6.26
CA VAL A 104 -0.92 16.36 -7.13
C VAL A 104 -1.75 17.53 -6.61
N GLY A 105 -1.54 17.97 -5.38
CA GLY A 105 -2.26 19.10 -4.81
C GLY A 105 -2.19 19.18 -3.30
N THR A 106 -3.22 19.78 -2.72
CA THR A 106 -3.48 19.84 -1.28
C THR A 106 -4.98 19.58 -1.03
N ALA A 107 -5.32 19.00 0.11
CA ALA A 107 -6.70 18.72 0.47
C ALA A 107 -7.54 19.98 0.60
N PHE A 108 -6.96 21.04 1.16
CA PHE A 108 -7.60 22.32 1.39
C PHE A 108 -6.88 23.44 0.66
N THR A 109 -7.52 24.61 0.65
CA THR A 109 -6.93 25.91 0.32
C THR A 109 -7.00 26.80 1.54
N ASP A 110 -6.34 27.97 1.52
CA ASP A 110 -6.44 28.94 2.63
C ASP A 110 -7.87 29.41 2.89
N ARG A 111 -8.75 29.31 1.87
CA ARG A 111 -10.18 29.69 1.99
C ARG A 111 -11.06 28.56 2.54
N THR A 112 -10.70 27.32 2.29
CA THR A 112 -11.48 26.12 2.66
C THR A 112 -10.92 25.39 3.87
N ARG A 113 -9.82 25.90 4.43
CA ARG A 113 -9.12 25.34 5.56
C ARG A 113 -10.01 25.26 6.81
N PRO A 114 -10.06 24.13 7.52
CA PRO A 114 -10.81 23.98 8.77
C PRO A 114 -10.44 25.01 9.83
N GLN A 115 -11.46 25.53 10.54
CA GLN A 115 -11.31 26.60 11.53
C GLN A 115 -11.64 26.18 12.97
N MET A 116 -11.91 24.90 13.25
CA MET A 116 -12.38 24.41 14.56
C MET A 116 -11.45 24.76 15.75
N VAL A 117 -10.14 24.86 15.50
CA VAL A 117 -9.14 25.32 16.48
C VAL A 117 -8.41 26.51 15.86
N PRO A 118 -8.66 27.73 16.31
CA PRO A 118 -8.02 28.93 15.75
C PRO A 118 -6.49 28.82 15.80
N ARG A 119 -5.82 29.18 14.72
CA ARG A 119 -4.36 29.08 14.51
C ARG A 119 -3.75 27.68 14.60
N GLY A 120 -4.54 26.63 14.87
CA GLY A 120 -4.06 25.27 14.86
C GLY A 120 -3.63 24.82 13.46
N ASN A 121 -2.66 23.94 13.42
CA ASN A 121 -2.24 23.23 12.21
C ASN A 121 -3.07 21.96 12.03
N ILE A 122 -3.08 21.43 10.81
CA ILE A 122 -3.73 20.15 10.48
C ILE A 122 -2.68 19.05 10.57
N TRP A 123 -2.88 18.11 11.50
CA TRP A 123 -1.94 17.03 11.76
C TRP A 123 -2.58 15.67 11.53
N ALA A 124 -1.75 14.67 11.26
CA ALA A 124 -2.10 13.25 11.18
C ALA A 124 -3.48 13.01 10.54
N PRO A 125 -3.63 13.27 9.25
CA PRO A 125 -4.85 12.92 8.55
C PRO A 125 -5.00 11.39 8.46
N ASP A 126 -6.25 10.92 8.41
CA ASP A 126 -6.63 9.53 8.16
C ASP A 126 -7.66 9.50 7.04
N ILE A 127 -7.33 8.89 5.91
CA ILE A 127 -8.14 8.91 4.68
C ILE A 127 -8.86 7.59 4.45
N ASN A 128 -10.17 7.66 4.17
CA ASN A 128 -11.00 6.49 3.99
C ASN A 128 -12.01 6.68 2.84
N LEU A 129 -12.53 5.59 2.30
CA LEU A 129 -13.67 5.59 1.37
C LEU A 129 -14.90 5.08 2.12
N ILE A 130 -15.83 5.98 2.44
CA ILE A 130 -17.05 5.68 3.20
C ILE A 130 -18.26 6.03 2.35
N ASN A 131 -19.13 5.05 2.06
CA ASN A 131 -20.35 5.25 1.28
C ASN A 131 -20.11 5.98 -0.07
N GLY A 132 -18.99 5.64 -0.74
CA GLY A 132 -18.62 6.21 -2.04
C GLY A 132 -18.03 7.63 -1.99
N LYS A 133 -17.75 8.17 -0.80
CA LYS A 133 -17.04 9.45 -0.61
C LYS A 133 -15.69 9.24 0.06
N TYR A 134 -14.69 10.01 -0.34
CA TYR A 134 -13.43 10.10 0.38
C TYR A 134 -13.65 10.93 1.63
N VAL A 135 -13.45 10.33 2.79
CA VAL A 135 -13.62 10.93 4.12
C VAL A 135 -12.24 11.02 4.76
N MET A 136 -11.86 12.22 5.14
CA MET A 136 -10.61 12.49 5.85
C MET A 136 -10.95 12.92 7.28
N TYR A 137 -10.53 12.12 8.25
CA TYR A 137 -10.43 12.60 9.63
C TYR A 137 -9.09 13.28 9.80
N TYR A 138 -9.05 14.35 10.58
CA TYR A 138 -7.82 15.11 10.79
C TYR A 138 -7.75 15.66 12.21
N SER A 139 -6.55 15.77 12.74
CA SER A 139 -6.30 16.49 13.97
C SER A 139 -6.17 17.98 13.68
N LYS A 140 -6.75 18.83 14.55
CA LYS A 140 -6.51 20.26 14.52
C LYS A 140 -5.90 20.66 15.86
N SER A 141 -4.63 21.10 15.85
CA SER A 141 -3.86 21.26 17.07
C SER A 141 -2.80 22.36 16.99
N THR A 142 -2.31 22.75 18.16
CA THR A 142 -1.10 23.57 18.35
C THR A 142 -0.20 22.90 19.39
N TRP A 143 1.10 23.12 19.32
CA TRP A 143 2.01 22.66 20.36
C TRP A 143 1.62 23.21 21.72
N GLY A 144 1.46 22.32 22.72
CA GLY A 144 1.01 22.65 24.06
C GLY A 144 -0.50 22.83 24.25
N GLY A 145 -1.29 22.76 23.17
CA GLY A 145 -2.76 22.90 23.18
C GLY A 145 -3.51 21.59 23.45
N GLU A 146 -3.05 20.75 24.36
CA GLU A 146 -3.57 19.38 24.54
C GLU A 146 -5.05 19.31 24.95
N TRP A 147 -5.63 20.34 25.56
CA TRP A 147 -7.06 20.43 25.90
C TRP A 147 -7.90 21.17 24.85
N GLU A 148 -7.25 21.91 23.97
CA GLU A 148 -7.90 22.72 22.92
C GLU A 148 -7.89 22.03 21.56
N CYS A 149 -7.02 21.04 21.36
CA CYS A 149 -6.96 20.23 20.14
C CYS A 149 -8.17 19.31 19.99
N GLY A 150 -8.38 18.80 18.79
CA GLY A 150 -9.48 17.88 18.54
C GLY A 150 -9.45 17.31 17.12
N ILE A 151 -10.46 16.53 16.82
CA ILE A 151 -10.64 15.84 15.56
C ILE A 151 -11.79 16.44 14.78
N GLY A 152 -11.54 16.75 13.51
CA GLY A 152 -12.53 17.16 12.52
C GLY A 152 -12.65 16.13 11.40
N VAL A 153 -13.63 16.34 10.56
CA VAL A 153 -13.91 15.48 9.39
C VAL A 153 -14.15 16.34 8.15
N ALA A 154 -13.63 15.89 7.02
CA ALA A 154 -13.82 16.52 5.71
C ALA A 154 -14.13 15.46 4.65
N THR A 155 -14.84 15.84 3.59
CA THR A 155 -15.24 14.91 2.52
C THR A 155 -14.87 15.43 1.15
N ALA A 156 -14.66 14.51 0.21
CA ALA A 156 -14.44 14.82 -1.20
C ALA A 156 -15.05 13.72 -2.09
N ASP A 157 -15.39 14.09 -3.35
CA ASP A 157 -15.84 13.13 -4.36
C ASP A 157 -14.66 12.44 -5.07
N ARG A 158 -13.44 12.97 -4.91
CA ARG A 158 -12.22 12.47 -5.54
C ARG A 158 -11.07 12.44 -4.53
N PRO A 159 -10.16 11.47 -4.64
CA PRO A 159 -9.02 11.38 -3.73
C PRO A 159 -8.07 12.58 -3.84
N SER A 160 -8.04 13.26 -4.99
CA SER A 160 -7.25 14.49 -5.17
C SER A 160 -7.92 15.75 -4.61
N GLY A 161 -9.10 15.62 -4.00
CA GLY A 161 -9.91 16.73 -3.52
C GLY A 161 -10.63 17.51 -4.65
N PRO A 162 -11.08 18.76 -4.40
CA PRO A 162 -10.93 19.47 -3.13
C PRO A 162 -11.77 18.85 -2.02
N PHE A 163 -11.26 18.88 -0.79
CA PHE A 163 -12.02 18.47 0.39
C PHE A 163 -12.86 19.63 0.94
N THR A 164 -14.06 19.28 1.35
CA THR A 164 -14.98 20.20 2.06
C THR A 164 -14.97 19.83 3.54
N ASP A 165 -14.64 20.79 4.39
CA ASP A 165 -14.73 20.63 5.84
C ASP A 165 -16.19 20.44 6.26
N VAL A 166 -16.50 19.29 6.87
CA VAL A 166 -17.82 19.01 7.47
C VAL A 166 -17.90 19.64 8.86
N GLY A 167 -16.73 19.73 9.52
CA GLY A 167 -16.60 20.38 10.82
C GLY A 167 -15.99 19.47 11.89
N LYS A 168 -16.18 19.93 13.11
CA LYS A 168 -15.65 19.28 14.30
C LYS A 168 -16.42 18.02 14.65
N LEU A 169 -15.68 16.90 14.90
CA LEU A 169 -16.23 15.75 15.59
C LEU A 169 -16.28 16.00 17.10
N PHE A 170 -15.15 16.40 17.67
CA PHE A 170 -14.99 16.81 19.08
C PHE A 170 -13.65 17.53 19.31
N ILE A 171 -13.53 18.19 20.45
CA ILE A 171 -12.26 18.66 21.02
C ILE A 171 -11.97 17.95 22.34
N SER A 172 -10.71 17.96 22.77
CA SER A 172 -10.22 17.26 23.97
C SER A 172 -11.05 17.56 25.22
N SER A 173 -11.36 18.85 25.48
CA SER A 173 -12.16 19.26 26.63
C SER A 173 -13.62 18.80 26.57
N GLU A 174 -14.20 18.60 25.40
CA GLU A 174 -15.58 18.15 25.24
C GLU A 174 -15.67 16.60 25.39
N ILE A 175 -14.74 15.86 24.75
CA ILE A 175 -14.73 14.42 24.85
C ILE A 175 -14.11 13.91 26.16
N GLY A 176 -13.44 14.78 26.92
CA GLY A 176 -12.80 14.47 28.19
C GLY A 176 -11.60 13.53 28.04
N VAL A 177 -10.82 13.69 26.96
CA VAL A 177 -9.55 13.02 26.71
C VAL A 177 -8.53 14.07 26.31
N GLN A 178 -7.48 14.22 27.12
CA GLN A 178 -6.38 15.14 26.84
C GLN A 178 -5.61 14.68 25.61
N ASN A 179 -5.16 15.62 24.77
CA ASN A 179 -4.40 15.39 23.56
C ASN A 179 -5.13 14.46 22.56
N SER A 180 -6.41 14.80 22.28
CA SER A 180 -7.26 14.09 21.32
C SER A 180 -6.86 14.43 19.89
N ILE A 181 -5.83 13.74 19.40
CA ILE A 181 -5.27 13.80 18.05
C ILE A 181 -5.04 12.40 17.49
N ASP A 182 -4.52 12.30 16.26
CA ASP A 182 -4.14 11.07 15.57
C ASP A 182 -5.35 10.13 15.37
N PRO A 183 -6.36 10.58 14.61
CA PRO A 183 -7.53 9.77 14.31
C PRO A 183 -7.16 8.57 13.42
N PHE A 184 -7.82 7.46 13.67
CA PHE A 184 -7.83 6.27 12.81
C PHE A 184 -9.25 5.71 12.73
N TYR A 185 -9.73 5.49 11.52
CA TYR A 185 -11.04 4.90 11.23
C TYR A 185 -10.94 3.43 10.86
N ILE A 186 -11.93 2.65 11.28
CA ILE A 186 -12.13 1.28 10.79
C ILE A 186 -13.62 0.96 10.68
N GLU A 187 -13.97 0.18 9.65
CA GLU A 187 -15.31 -0.39 9.48
C GLU A 187 -15.23 -1.91 9.68
N GLU A 188 -16.13 -2.44 10.52
CA GLU A 188 -16.29 -3.86 10.75
C GLU A 188 -17.12 -4.52 9.64
N ASP A 189 -17.03 -5.85 9.55
CA ASP A 189 -17.73 -6.66 8.55
C ASP A 189 -19.28 -6.51 8.61
N ASP A 190 -19.82 -6.06 9.75
CA ASP A 190 -21.25 -5.78 9.94
C ASP A 190 -21.65 -4.34 9.55
N GLY A 191 -20.72 -3.54 9.02
CA GLY A 191 -20.90 -2.15 8.65
C GLY A 191 -20.80 -1.17 9.82
N SER A 192 -20.54 -1.62 11.04
CA SER A 192 -20.28 -0.75 12.18
C SER A 192 -18.98 0.02 12.00
N LYS A 193 -19.01 1.31 12.25
CA LYS A 193 -17.91 2.23 12.05
C LYS A 193 -17.35 2.73 13.37
N TYR A 194 -16.03 2.78 13.46
CA TYR A 194 -15.34 3.20 14.68
C TYR A 194 -14.23 4.18 14.38
N LEU A 195 -14.02 5.11 15.29
CA LEU A 195 -12.88 6.02 15.32
C LEU A 195 -12.03 5.72 16.54
N PHE A 196 -10.74 5.60 16.33
CA PHE A 196 -9.73 5.50 17.39
C PHE A 196 -8.86 6.74 17.37
N TRP A 197 -8.36 7.15 18.54
CA TRP A 197 -7.50 8.33 18.66
C TRP A 197 -6.73 8.36 19.97
N GLY A 198 -5.76 9.24 20.07
CA GLY A 198 -5.06 9.58 21.31
C GLY A 198 -3.54 9.63 21.15
N SER A 199 -2.92 10.44 21.97
CA SER A 199 -1.48 10.66 21.97
C SER A 199 -0.95 10.81 23.39
N PHE A 200 -0.21 9.81 23.88
CA PHE A 200 0.45 9.75 25.19
C PHE A 200 -0.43 10.04 26.43
N ARG A 201 -1.75 10.06 26.25
CA ARG A 201 -2.76 10.23 27.31
C ARG A 201 -3.79 9.10 27.33
N GLY A 202 -3.44 7.98 26.67
CA GLY A 202 -4.30 6.84 26.40
C GLY A 202 -4.82 6.84 24.98
N ILE A 203 -5.06 5.62 24.46
CA ILE A 203 -5.72 5.41 23.17
C ILE A 203 -7.15 4.98 23.42
N TYR A 204 -8.08 5.66 22.74
CA TYR A 204 -9.51 5.46 22.92
C TYR A 204 -10.17 5.11 21.59
N GLY A 205 -11.28 4.35 21.66
CA GLY A 205 -12.15 4.05 20.53
C GLY A 205 -13.59 4.44 20.84
N ILE A 206 -14.35 4.84 19.80
CA ILE A 206 -15.77 5.18 19.89
C ILE A 206 -16.48 4.79 18.60
N GLN A 207 -17.75 4.41 18.70
CA GLN A 207 -18.56 4.10 17.54
C GLN A 207 -19.06 5.38 16.85
N LEU A 208 -18.96 5.41 15.52
CA LEU A 208 -19.49 6.48 14.68
C LEU A 208 -20.92 6.15 14.18
N SER A 209 -21.59 7.18 13.65
CA SER A 209 -22.82 7.07 12.89
C SER A 209 -22.62 6.28 11.58
N GLU A 210 -23.70 5.86 10.92
CA GLU A 210 -23.66 5.07 9.67
C GLU A 210 -22.97 5.80 8.51
N ASP A 211 -23.02 7.12 8.49
CA ASP A 211 -22.33 7.94 7.48
C ASP A 211 -20.86 8.19 7.82
N GLY A 212 -20.40 7.83 9.04
CA GLY A 212 -19.05 8.06 9.52
C GLY A 212 -18.75 9.53 9.88
N LEU A 213 -19.72 10.44 9.76
CA LEU A 213 -19.47 11.90 9.88
C LEU A 213 -19.74 12.46 11.28
N SER A 214 -20.23 11.64 12.20
CA SER A 214 -20.50 12.03 13.59
C SER A 214 -20.34 10.85 14.55
N ILE A 215 -20.25 11.14 15.85
CA ILE A 215 -20.31 10.10 16.88
C ILE A 215 -21.74 9.55 16.92
N LYS A 216 -21.88 8.21 16.99
CA LYS A 216 -23.18 7.55 17.13
C LYS A 216 -23.86 8.00 18.43
N PRO A 217 -25.14 8.42 18.41
CA PRO A 217 -25.84 8.83 19.61
C PRO A 217 -25.83 7.74 20.70
N GLY A 218 -25.39 8.10 21.89
CA GLY A 218 -25.28 7.18 23.03
C GLY A 218 -24.03 6.30 23.05
N ALA A 219 -23.15 6.38 22.03
CA ALA A 219 -21.89 5.65 22.03
C ALA A 219 -20.99 6.08 23.19
N GLN A 220 -20.34 5.10 23.82
CA GLN A 220 -19.40 5.34 24.90
C GLN A 220 -17.98 5.14 24.39
N LYS A 221 -17.07 6.06 24.74
CA LYS A 221 -15.65 5.85 24.47
C LYS A 221 -15.06 4.78 25.38
N VAL A 222 -14.20 3.96 24.83
CA VAL A 222 -13.49 2.89 25.53
C VAL A 222 -12.00 3.13 25.40
N GLN A 223 -11.28 3.10 26.51
CA GLN A 223 -9.81 3.13 26.47
C GLN A 223 -9.29 1.74 26.13
N ILE A 224 -8.46 1.62 25.07
CA ILE A 224 -7.92 0.35 24.58
C ILE A 224 -6.42 0.20 24.83
N ALA A 225 -5.69 1.31 25.07
CA ALA A 225 -4.28 1.28 25.43
C ALA A 225 -3.93 2.38 26.43
N GLY A 226 -2.79 2.21 27.10
CA GLY A 226 -2.23 3.17 28.05
C GLY A 226 -1.59 4.37 27.39
N THR A 227 -0.60 4.95 28.06
CA THR A 227 -0.02 6.26 27.74
C THR A 227 1.31 6.18 26.99
N LEU A 228 1.69 4.98 26.50
CA LEU A 228 3.00 4.76 25.86
C LEU A 228 3.06 5.31 24.45
N THR A 229 1.95 5.28 23.71
CA THR A 229 1.91 5.46 22.26
C THR A 229 1.01 6.57 21.79
N GLU A 230 1.23 6.99 20.56
CA GLU A 230 0.37 7.80 19.70
C GLU A 230 0.37 7.19 18.29
N GLY A 231 -0.21 7.87 17.28
CA GLY A 231 -0.18 7.42 15.88
C GLY A 231 -0.89 6.08 15.73
N THR A 232 -2.14 6.02 16.20
CA THR A 232 -2.95 4.78 16.25
C THR A 232 -3.29 4.28 14.87
N TYR A 233 -3.04 2.99 14.63
CA TYR A 233 -3.50 2.25 13.45
C TYR A 233 -3.88 0.82 13.85
N ILE A 234 -5.01 0.29 13.38
CA ILE A 234 -5.44 -1.08 13.67
C ILE A 234 -5.57 -1.86 12.36
N TYR A 235 -4.90 -3.01 12.30
CA TYR A 235 -4.95 -3.92 11.15
C TYR A 235 -5.53 -5.27 11.53
N LYS A 236 -6.55 -5.73 10.79
CA LYS A 236 -7.16 -7.06 10.98
C LYS A 236 -6.41 -8.09 10.14
N HIS A 237 -5.85 -9.11 10.78
CA HIS A 237 -5.11 -10.18 10.11
C HIS A 237 -5.22 -11.49 10.90
N ASP A 238 -5.49 -12.59 10.20
CA ASP A 238 -5.58 -13.96 10.76
C ASP A 238 -6.39 -14.07 12.06
N GLY A 239 -7.54 -13.39 12.10
CA GLY A 239 -8.46 -13.43 13.26
C GLY A 239 -8.09 -12.53 14.43
N TYR A 240 -7.05 -11.70 14.29
CA TYR A 240 -6.63 -10.71 15.28
C TYR A 240 -6.72 -9.29 14.74
N TYR A 241 -6.96 -8.35 15.64
CA TYR A 241 -6.74 -6.92 15.45
C TYR A 241 -5.38 -6.56 16.03
N TYR A 242 -4.52 -5.99 15.21
CA TYR A 242 -3.19 -5.54 15.58
C TYR A 242 -3.21 -4.03 15.76
N LEU A 243 -3.12 -3.57 17.02
CA LEU A 243 -3.02 -2.18 17.38
C LEU A 243 -1.56 -1.73 17.25
N PHE A 244 -1.25 -1.02 16.18
CA PHE A 244 0.01 -0.31 15.99
C PHE A 244 -0.07 1.04 16.69
N GLY A 245 1.05 1.50 17.17
CA GLY A 245 1.24 2.83 17.70
C GLY A 245 2.72 3.16 17.75
N SER A 246 3.05 4.41 17.97
CA SER A 246 4.43 4.86 18.00
C SER A 246 4.80 5.42 19.37
N ALA A 247 5.93 4.98 19.90
CA ALA A 247 6.42 5.35 21.23
C ALA A 247 7.74 6.13 21.15
N GLY A 248 7.97 7.02 22.09
CA GLY A 248 9.16 7.87 22.17
C GLY A 248 8.91 9.27 21.61
N THR A 249 9.96 10.00 21.26
CA THR A 249 9.88 11.37 20.75
C THR A 249 9.96 11.40 19.23
N CYS A 250 8.98 12.05 18.55
CA CYS A 250 8.89 12.10 17.09
C CYS A 250 9.68 13.24 16.44
N CYS A 251 9.96 14.31 17.20
CA CYS A 251 10.10 15.62 16.61
C CYS A 251 11.39 16.34 17.05
N GLU A 252 12.40 15.60 17.48
CA GLU A 252 13.69 16.08 18.00
C GLU A 252 14.85 15.88 17.02
N GLY A 253 14.55 15.83 15.70
CA GLY A 253 15.56 15.59 14.67
C GLY A 253 16.29 14.27 14.93
N LEU A 254 17.60 14.26 14.86
CA LEU A 254 18.43 13.08 15.09
C LEU A 254 18.46 12.58 16.55
N ASN A 255 17.92 13.36 17.50
CA ASN A 255 17.73 12.93 18.89
C ASN A 255 16.41 12.19 19.10
N SER A 256 15.55 12.11 18.10
CA SER A 256 14.27 11.40 18.17
C SER A 256 14.45 9.94 18.55
N THR A 257 13.58 9.46 19.43
CA THR A 257 13.57 8.08 19.94
C THR A 257 12.34 7.30 19.46
N TYR A 258 11.61 7.85 18.53
CA TYR A 258 10.36 7.30 17.99
C TYR A 258 10.59 5.89 17.41
N ARG A 259 9.60 5.01 17.59
CA ARG A 259 9.65 3.62 17.15
C ARG A 259 8.23 3.06 17.06
N VAL A 260 8.01 2.14 16.11
CA VAL A 260 6.71 1.48 15.92
C VAL A 260 6.58 0.30 16.88
N MET A 261 5.47 0.26 17.58
CA MET A 261 5.07 -0.74 18.56
C MET A 261 3.77 -1.42 18.11
N VAL A 262 3.47 -2.63 18.64
CA VAL A 262 2.24 -3.35 18.36
C VAL A 262 1.75 -4.16 19.56
N ALA A 263 0.44 -4.22 19.75
CA ALA A 263 -0.28 -5.17 20.59
C ALA A 263 -1.39 -5.83 19.75
N ARG A 264 -1.97 -6.95 20.18
CA ARG A 264 -3.08 -7.56 19.45
C ARG A 264 -4.23 -8.00 20.36
N SER A 265 -5.41 -8.15 19.78
CA SER A 265 -6.63 -8.63 20.39
C SER A 265 -7.46 -9.45 19.40
N GLU A 266 -8.30 -10.35 19.88
CA GLU A 266 -9.33 -11.02 19.07
C GLU A 266 -10.56 -10.13 18.84
N ASN A 267 -10.68 -9.02 19.59
CA ASN A 267 -11.80 -8.08 19.48
C ASN A 267 -11.29 -6.67 19.20
N LEU A 268 -12.00 -5.93 18.34
CA LEU A 268 -11.63 -4.57 17.95
C LEU A 268 -11.46 -3.63 19.15
N MET A 269 -12.32 -3.71 20.14
CA MET A 269 -12.28 -2.87 21.34
C MET A 269 -11.40 -3.45 22.47
N GLY A 270 -10.63 -4.47 22.18
CA GLY A 270 -9.72 -5.11 23.14
C GLY A 270 -10.33 -6.26 23.94
N PRO A 271 -9.62 -6.76 24.98
CA PRO A 271 -8.33 -6.26 25.47
C PRO A 271 -7.16 -6.57 24.54
N TYR A 272 -6.34 -5.57 24.26
CA TYR A 272 -5.09 -5.72 23.51
C TYR A 272 -3.96 -6.18 24.45
N VAL A 273 -3.16 -7.12 24.00
CA VAL A 273 -2.04 -7.69 24.78
C VAL A 273 -0.78 -7.80 23.92
N ASN A 274 0.37 -7.83 24.58
CA ASN A 274 1.63 -8.17 23.94
C ASN A 274 1.81 -9.71 23.84
N LYS A 275 2.93 -10.16 23.27
CA LYS A 275 3.26 -11.59 23.07
C LYS A 275 3.30 -12.41 24.37
N SER A 276 3.48 -11.77 25.52
CA SER A 276 3.48 -12.40 26.86
C SER A 276 2.11 -12.34 27.55
N GLY A 277 1.05 -11.89 26.85
CA GLY A 277 -0.28 -11.74 27.42
C GLY A 277 -0.45 -10.53 28.34
N ARG A 278 0.50 -9.60 28.39
CA ARG A 278 0.40 -8.39 29.24
C ARG A 278 -0.41 -7.31 28.54
N PRO A 279 -1.29 -6.59 29.26
CA PRO A 279 -2.21 -5.60 28.67
C PRO A 279 -1.51 -4.37 28.09
N ALA A 280 -1.99 -3.91 26.92
CA ALA A 280 -1.60 -2.63 26.35
C ALA A 280 -2.08 -1.43 27.20
N LEU A 281 -3.15 -1.61 27.96
CA LEU A 281 -3.60 -0.63 28.97
C LEU A 281 -2.51 -0.33 30.02
N GLU A 282 -1.60 -1.27 30.28
CA GLU A 282 -0.44 -1.14 31.16
C GLU A 282 0.85 -0.82 30.38
N ASN A 283 0.72 -0.30 29.16
CA ASN A 283 1.85 0.06 28.31
C ASN A 283 2.71 -1.12 27.81
N ASN A 284 2.14 -2.33 27.71
CA ASN A 284 2.85 -3.51 27.23
C ASN A 284 2.61 -3.74 25.74
N PHE A 285 3.65 -3.54 24.95
CA PHE A 285 3.66 -3.70 23.49
C PHE A 285 4.87 -4.53 23.04
N MET A 286 4.86 -4.91 21.76
CA MET A 286 5.99 -5.51 21.06
C MET A 286 6.61 -4.49 20.11
N LEU A 287 7.93 -4.58 19.92
CA LEU A 287 8.65 -3.74 18.98
C LEU A 287 8.46 -4.29 17.55
N VAL A 288 7.99 -3.46 16.64
CA VAL A 288 7.92 -3.71 15.19
C VAL A 288 9.18 -3.18 14.50
N MET A 289 9.51 -1.92 14.77
CA MET A 289 10.64 -1.22 14.15
C MET A 289 11.16 -0.11 15.06
N GLN A 290 12.49 0.11 15.02
CA GLN A 290 13.18 1.20 15.71
C GLN A 290 14.25 1.82 14.81
N LYS A 291 14.90 2.87 15.27
CA LYS A 291 15.96 3.57 14.52
C LYS A 291 17.12 2.66 14.10
N SER A 292 17.72 3.01 12.97
CA SER A 292 19.04 2.54 12.53
C SER A 292 20.07 3.67 12.66
N ASN A 293 21.29 3.44 12.15
CA ASN A 293 22.30 4.50 11.99
C ASN A 293 22.04 5.41 10.77
N LYS A 294 21.05 5.08 9.95
CA LYS A 294 20.68 5.81 8.71
C LYS A 294 19.36 6.54 8.85
N VAL A 295 18.40 5.94 9.56
CA VAL A 295 17.05 6.49 9.75
C VAL A 295 16.74 6.57 11.23
N VAL A 296 16.40 7.75 11.69
CA VAL A 296 16.16 8.08 13.10
C VAL A 296 14.70 8.43 13.31
N GLY A 297 14.13 7.98 14.44
CA GLY A 297 12.75 8.24 14.80
C GLY A 297 11.71 7.72 13.80
N PRO A 298 11.81 6.44 13.32
CA PRO A 298 10.80 5.87 12.45
C PRO A 298 9.50 5.65 13.23
N GLY A 299 8.38 6.12 12.69
CA GLY A 299 7.09 5.95 13.34
C GLY A 299 5.93 6.54 12.59
N HIS A 300 4.78 6.53 13.25
CA HIS A 300 3.49 6.98 12.73
C HIS A 300 3.22 6.37 11.36
N ASN A 301 3.08 5.03 11.35
CA ASN A 301 2.88 4.27 10.12
C ASN A 301 1.51 4.51 9.51
N SER A 302 1.45 4.47 8.20
CA SER A 302 0.23 4.45 7.41
C SER A 302 -0.51 3.11 7.52
N GLU A 303 -1.59 3.01 6.76
CA GLU A 303 -2.28 1.77 6.47
C GLU A 303 -1.32 0.73 5.87
N ILE A 304 -1.53 -0.55 6.23
CA ILE A 304 -0.83 -1.66 5.62
C ILE A 304 -1.49 -1.98 4.28
N VAL A 305 -0.69 -1.93 3.22
CA VAL A 305 -1.12 -2.25 1.85
C VAL A 305 -0.61 -3.64 1.48
N GLN A 306 -1.49 -4.50 1.00
CA GLN A 306 -1.08 -5.78 0.40
C GLN A 306 -0.86 -5.60 -1.09
N ASP A 307 0.30 -6.08 -1.59
CA ASP A 307 0.60 -6.08 -3.02
C ASP A 307 0.02 -7.31 -3.73
N ASP A 308 0.13 -7.35 -5.06
CA ASP A 308 -0.42 -8.44 -5.88
C ASP A 308 0.35 -9.77 -5.73
N ALA A 309 1.51 -9.75 -5.08
CA ALA A 309 2.26 -10.94 -4.67
C ALA A 309 1.88 -11.43 -3.25
N GLY A 310 0.91 -10.75 -2.59
CA GLY A 310 0.47 -11.07 -1.24
C GLY A 310 1.40 -10.59 -0.14
N GLN A 311 2.34 -9.69 -0.44
CA GLN A 311 3.26 -9.10 0.52
C GLN A 311 2.62 -7.86 1.15
N TYR A 312 2.96 -7.58 2.40
CA TYR A 312 2.41 -6.48 3.19
C TYR A 312 3.42 -5.35 3.31
N TRP A 313 2.98 -4.11 3.11
CA TRP A 313 3.80 -2.92 3.04
C TRP A 313 3.22 -1.81 3.90
N MET A 314 4.06 -1.04 4.58
CA MET A 314 3.64 0.16 5.29
C MET A 314 4.56 1.34 4.95
N LEU A 315 3.96 2.50 4.80
CA LEU A 315 4.67 3.78 4.78
C LEU A 315 4.77 4.31 6.23
N TYR A 316 5.78 5.09 6.51
CA TYR A 316 5.98 5.71 7.81
C TYR A 316 6.93 6.90 7.65
N HIS A 317 7.01 7.76 8.64
CA HIS A 317 7.99 8.84 8.59
C HIS A 317 9.26 8.53 9.37
N GLY A 318 10.34 9.23 9.04
CA GLY A 318 11.61 9.19 9.77
C GLY A 318 12.56 10.31 9.33
N PHE A 319 13.59 10.59 10.14
CA PHE A 319 14.67 11.49 9.76
C PHE A 319 15.78 10.74 9.06
N ASP A 320 16.30 11.31 7.98
CA ASP A 320 17.49 10.83 7.29
C ASP A 320 18.73 11.34 8.01
N ALA A 321 19.58 10.45 8.53
CA ALA A 321 20.81 10.84 9.21
C ALA A 321 21.82 11.56 8.30
N ALA A 322 21.70 11.42 6.97
CA ALA A 322 22.52 12.10 6.00
C ALA A 322 21.98 13.50 5.63
N ASP A 323 20.71 13.80 5.99
CA ASP A 323 20.05 15.08 5.74
C ASP A 323 19.24 15.51 6.97
N PRO A 324 19.90 15.92 8.07
CA PRO A 324 19.26 16.20 9.35
C PRO A 324 18.21 17.30 9.33
N ASP A 325 18.38 18.26 8.42
CA ASP A 325 17.51 19.45 8.26
C ASP A 325 16.35 19.18 7.30
N GLY A 326 16.36 18.05 6.59
CA GLY A 326 15.32 17.69 5.60
C GLY A 326 13.95 17.34 6.19
N GLY A 327 13.83 17.31 7.53
CA GLY A 327 12.60 16.99 8.23
C GLY A 327 12.26 15.48 8.22
N ARG A 328 11.00 15.16 8.52
CA ARG A 328 10.51 13.76 8.58
C ARG A 328 10.05 13.33 7.18
N LYS A 329 10.89 12.52 6.51
CA LYS A 329 10.66 12.00 5.16
C LYS A 329 9.82 10.73 5.19
N VAL A 330 9.26 10.33 4.03
CA VAL A 330 8.45 9.10 3.93
C VAL A 330 9.31 7.93 3.48
N TYR A 331 9.22 6.86 4.24
CA TYR A 331 9.90 5.58 4.01
C TYR A 331 8.86 4.49 3.73
N LEU A 332 9.27 3.43 3.07
CA LEU A 332 8.47 2.25 2.77
C LEU A 332 9.23 1.00 3.22
N ASP A 333 8.58 0.11 3.95
CA ASP A 333 9.14 -1.20 4.29
C ASP A 333 8.09 -2.30 4.28
N GLN A 334 8.57 -3.52 4.01
CA GLN A 334 7.76 -4.72 4.04
C GLN A 334 7.48 -5.14 5.49
N ILE A 335 6.22 -5.43 5.79
CA ILE A 335 5.81 -6.10 7.03
C ILE A 335 5.94 -7.61 6.81
N LEU A 336 6.69 -8.25 7.69
CA LEU A 336 6.82 -9.69 7.77
C LEU A 336 6.05 -10.19 9.00
N TRP A 337 5.46 -11.37 8.90
CA TRP A 337 4.80 -12.04 10.02
C TRP A 337 5.74 -13.11 10.58
N ASP A 338 6.04 -13.04 11.88
CA ASP A 338 6.86 -14.05 12.52
C ASP A 338 6.08 -15.39 12.67
N LYS A 339 6.74 -16.45 13.13
CA LYS A 339 6.14 -17.78 13.30
C LYS A 339 4.95 -17.82 14.27
N ASP A 340 4.78 -16.81 15.10
CA ASP A 340 3.69 -16.69 16.07
C ASP A 340 2.65 -15.64 15.63
N GLY A 341 2.74 -15.20 14.36
CA GLY A 341 1.83 -14.24 13.73
C GLY A 341 2.02 -12.79 14.19
N TRP A 342 3.21 -12.38 14.62
CA TRP A 342 3.46 -10.99 14.98
C TRP A 342 4.14 -10.21 13.85
N PRO A 343 3.68 -8.97 13.56
CA PRO A 343 4.28 -8.16 12.52
C PRO A 343 5.63 -7.61 12.93
N ILE A 344 6.59 -7.67 12.03
CA ILE A 344 7.92 -7.08 12.17
C ILE A 344 8.39 -6.52 10.82
N VAL A 345 9.23 -5.50 10.86
CA VAL A 345 10.09 -5.12 9.72
C VAL A 345 11.38 -5.94 9.78
N ARG A 346 11.99 -6.23 8.65
CA ARG A 346 13.26 -6.98 8.57
C ARG A 346 14.31 -6.36 9.49
N ASN A 347 14.89 -7.18 10.35
CA ASN A 347 15.86 -6.76 11.38
C ASN A 347 15.34 -5.68 12.36
N ARG A 348 14.04 -5.37 12.32
CA ARG A 348 13.37 -4.31 13.11
C ARG A 348 13.96 -2.92 12.93
N VAL A 349 14.48 -2.62 11.75
CA VAL A 349 15.04 -1.31 11.37
C VAL A 349 14.61 -0.94 9.96
N PRO A 350 14.51 0.35 9.64
CA PRO A 350 14.26 0.84 8.28
C PRO A 350 15.26 0.32 7.27
N SER A 351 14.80 -0.08 6.09
CA SER A 351 15.66 -0.37 4.95
C SER A 351 16.16 0.91 4.28
N THR A 352 17.34 0.84 3.66
CA THR A 352 17.83 1.90 2.75
C THR A 352 17.60 1.54 1.29
N THR A 353 17.60 0.26 0.99
CA THR A 353 17.29 -0.32 -0.33
C THR A 353 16.57 -1.64 -0.09
N ALA A 354 15.51 -1.90 -0.84
CA ALA A 354 14.75 -3.15 -0.76
C ALA A 354 14.12 -3.48 -2.13
N ASN A 355 13.61 -4.69 -2.26
CA ASN A 355 12.81 -5.05 -3.41
C ASN A 355 11.48 -4.29 -3.39
N ALA A 356 11.04 -3.79 -4.53
CA ALA A 356 9.80 -3.03 -4.65
C ALA A 356 8.55 -3.89 -4.46
N PRO A 357 7.43 -3.31 -4.01
CA PRO A 357 6.12 -3.97 -4.06
C PRO A 357 5.77 -4.38 -5.49
N VAL A 358 5.05 -5.49 -5.62
CA VAL A 358 4.60 -6.01 -6.91
C VAL A 358 3.17 -5.54 -7.15
N PHE A 359 2.99 -4.57 -8.04
CA PHE A 359 1.66 -4.22 -8.54
C PHE A 359 1.64 -4.47 -10.04
N ASN A 360 0.79 -5.41 -10.45
CA ASN A 360 0.55 -5.66 -11.86
C ASN A 360 -0.09 -4.40 -12.44
N LYS A 361 0.55 -3.82 -13.44
CA LYS A 361 -0.10 -2.76 -14.21
C LYS A 361 -1.38 -3.39 -14.75
N GLU A 362 -2.53 -3.02 -14.22
CA GLU A 362 -3.77 -3.37 -14.88
C GLU A 362 -3.61 -2.91 -16.33
N THR A 363 -3.47 -3.87 -17.24
CA THR A 363 -3.61 -3.59 -18.65
C THR A 363 -5.06 -3.12 -18.79
N GLY A 364 -5.26 -1.82 -18.83
CA GLY A 364 -6.55 -1.13 -18.62
C GLY A 364 -7.62 -1.52 -19.64
N ILE A 365 -8.11 -2.73 -19.52
CA ILE A 365 -9.40 -3.16 -20.03
C ILE A 365 -10.25 -3.40 -18.78
N ARG A 366 -10.74 -2.33 -18.17
CA ARG A 366 -11.93 -2.44 -17.34
C ARG A 366 -13.06 -2.78 -18.31
N ASP A 367 -13.78 -3.87 -18.04
CA ASP A 367 -15.07 -4.12 -18.69
C ASP A 367 -15.87 -2.83 -18.55
N ALA A 368 -16.22 -2.24 -19.69
CA ALA A 368 -17.05 -1.05 -19.72
C ALA A 368 -18.37 -1.41 -19.06
N LYS A 369 -18.55 -1.04 -17.79
CA LYS A 369 -19.90 -0.91 -17.24
C LYS A 369 -20.63 0.02 -18.20
N THR A 370 -21.70 -0.46 -18.78
CA THR A 370 -22.62 0.33 -19.58
C THR A 370 -23.32 1.31 -18.65
N ASP A 371 -22.64 2.40 -18.32
CA ASP A 371 -23.30 3.59 -17.82
C ASP A 371 -24.03 4.20 -19.02
N THR A 372 -25.35 4.13 -18.97
CA THR A 372 -26.25 4.86 -19.86
C THR A 372 -26.26 6.35 -19.47
N ASP A 373 -25.11 7.00 -19.62
CA ASP A 373 -25.05 8.45 -19.50
C ASP A 373 -24.99 9.05 -20.91
N ASP A 374 -26.01 9.81 -21.23
CA ASP A 374 -26.32 10.36 -22.56
C ASP A 374 -25.37 11.49 -23.03
N THR A 375 -24.13 11.51 -22.56
CA THR A 375 -23.13 12.45 -23.07
C THR A 375 -22.57 11.94 -24.40
N LYS A 376 -22.98 12.55 -25.47
CA LYS A 376 -22.53 12.25 -26.83
C LYS A 376 -21.05 12.60 -26.98
N ALA A 377 -20.23 11.63 -27.39
CA ALA A 377 -18.83 11.89 -27.66
C ALA A 377 -18.68 12.95 -28.75
N ILE A 378 -17.88 13.98 -28.50
CA ILE A 378 -17.63 15.09 -29.45
C ILE A 378 -16.60 14.74 -30.52
N SER A 379 -15.69 13.77 -30.21
CA SER A 379 -14.70 13.29 -31.17
C SER A 379 -14.17 11.91 -30.80
N THR A 380 -13.66 11.19 -31.79
CA THR A 380 -13.10 9.84 -31.64
C THR A 380 -11.76 9.76 -32.36
N TYR A 381 -10.76 9.17 -31.70
CA TYR A 381 -9.38 9.08 -32.19
C TYR A 381 -8.88 7.63 -32.14
N THR A 382 -7.89 7.30 -32.98
CA THR A 382 -7.11 6.08 -32.86
C THR A 382 -6.22 6.15 -31.61
N LEU A 383 -5.64 5.01 -31.18
CA LEU A 383 -4.62 5.00 -30.12
C LEU A 383 -3.39 5.86 -30.43
N GLY A 384 -3.13 6.14 -31.69
CA GLY A 384 -2.07 7.03 -32.16
C GLY A 384 -2.45 8.51 -32.24
N GLY A 385 -3.66 8.89 -31.78
CA GLY A 385 -4.13 10.28 -31.74
C GLY A 385 -4.67 10.83 -33.06
N LEU A 386 -4.88 9.98 -34.09
CA LEU A 386 -5.49 10.39 -35.37
C LEU A 386 -7.01 10.38 -35.28
N PRO A 387 -7.71 11.42 -35.77
CA PRO A 387 -9.17 11.43 -35.82
C PRO A 387 -9.71 10.26 -36.64
N LEU A 388 -10.77 9.60 -36.16
CA LEU A 388 -11.39 8.47 -36.82
C LEU A 388 -12.48 8.95 -37.77
N GLY A 389 -12.31 8.58 -39.07
CA GLY A 389 -13.39 8.50 -40.04
C GLY A 389 -14.18 7.18 -39.90
N TYR A 390 -15.24 6.98 -40.69
CA TYR A 390 -16.00 5.74 -40.69
C TYR A 390 -15.14 4.53 -41.12
N HIS A 391 -14.90 3.57 -40.22
CA HIS A 391 -14.23 2.30 -40.50
C HIS A 391 -15.11 1.13 -40.13
N THR A 392 -15.06 0.04 -40.91
CA THR A 392 -15.90 -1.15 -40.83
C THR A 392 -15.26 -2.31 -40.02
N GLN A 393 -14.13 -2.12 -39.41
CA GLN A 393 -13.42 -3.14 -38.60
C GLN A 393 -13.41 -2.77 -37.12
N PRO A 394 -13.46 -3.74 -36.18
CA PRO A 394 -13.35 -3.47 -34.75
C PRO A 394 -12.04 -2.76 -34.42
N GLN A 395 -12.11 -1.62 -33.79
CA GLN A 395 -10.94 -0.82 -33.42
C GLN A 395 -11.03 -0.36 -31.96
N ILE A 396 -9.86 -0.32 -31.31
CA ILE A 396 -9.75 0.34 -30.02
C ILE A 396 -9.59 1.85 -30.28
N VAL A 397 -10.48 2.65 -29.75
CA VAL A 397 -10.51 4.10 -29.98
C VAL A 397 -10.59 4.86 -28.65
N ILE A 398 -10.19 6.14 -28.69
CA ILE A 398 -10.35 7.07 -27.57
C ILE A 398 -11.49 8.01 -27.93
N GLU A 399 -12.54 8.02 -27.13
CA GLU A 399 -13.60 9.02 -27.22
C GLU A 399 -13.29 10.17 -26.27
N GLN A 400 -13.43 11.40 -26.79
CA GLN A 400 -13.28 12.63 -26.03
C GLN A 400 -14.64 13.28 -25.83
N PHE A 401 -14.91 13.79 -24.63
CA PHE A 401 -16.15 14.42 -24.23
C PHE A 401 -15.95 15.90 -23.91
N ASP A 402 -17.02 16.64 -23.89
CA ASP A 402 -17.03 18.03 -23.43
C ASP A 402 -16.52 18.10 -21.98
N GLY A 403 -15.65 19.05 -21.66
CA GLY A 403 -14.96 19.14 -20.37
C GLY A 403 -13.62 18.41 -20.27
N GLY A 404 -13.08 17.90 -21.40
CA GLY A 404 -11.73 17.32 -21.50
C GLY A 404 -11.60 15.88 -21.01
N GLN A 405 -12.72 15.21 -20.71
CA GLN A 405 -12.71 13.79 -20.35
C GLN A 405 -12.50 12.90 -21.59
N SER A 406 -11.84 11.77 -21.40
CA SER A 406 -11.58 10.81 -22.48
C SER A 406 -11.79 9.39 -21.96
N ARG A 407 -12.35 8.51 -22.80
CA ARG A 407 -12.44 7.08 -22.50
C ARG A 407 -11.95 6.22 -23.66
N LYS A 408 -11.41 5.05 -23.36
CA LYS A 408 -10.98 4.04 -24.33
C LYS A 408 -12.10 3.03 -24.53
N ILE A 409 -12.51 2.79 -25.75
CA ILE A 409 -13.56 1.81 -26.08
C ILE A 409 -13.16 0.93 -27.27
N VAL A 410 -13.85 -0.20 -27.44
CA VAL A 410 -13.77 -1.02 -28.65
C VAL A 410 -15.02 -0.73 -29.49
N LYS A 411 -14.85 -0.07 -30.63
CA LYS A 411 -15.93 0.04 -31.62
C LYS A 411 -15.95 -1.22 -32.51
N LYS A 412 -17.09 -1.89 -32.55
CA LYS A 412 -17.35 -3.05 -33.44
C LYS A 412 -17.88 -2.58 -34.77
#